data_322c1614a89f337b18d4ad1054f1c895
#
_entry.id   322c1614a89f337b18d4ad1054f1c895
#
_cell.length_a   1.000
_cell.length_b   1.000
_cell.length_c   1.000
_cell.angle_alpha   90.00
_cell.angle_beta   90.00
_cell.angle_gamma   90.00
#
_symmetry.space_group_name_H-M   'P 1'
#
loop_
_entity.id
_entity.type
_entity.pdbx_description
1 polymer ?
#
loop_
_entity_poly.entity_id
_entity_poly.type
_entity_poly.pdbx_seq_one_letter_code
_entity_poly.pdbx_strand_id
1 'polypeptide(L)'
;MSKGKYVAYVSSYTQGDSHGIRIYDVDMKNGRFKEKDKVEITNSSYLTISHNGKFLYSITDFGVEAYTIMPDGDLELINFAPINGMRGCYVSTDYTDQYLFVAGYHDGKLTVLRLKEDGSIEEIT
;
A
#
# COMPACT_ATOMS: atom_id res chain seq x y z
N MET A 1 -18.88 11.33 8.71
CA MET A 1 -17.55 10.98 9.20
C MET A 1 -17.44 11.38 10.67
N SER A 2 -16.94 10.49 11.45
CA SER A 2 -16.73 10.73 12.87
C SER A 2 -15.45 11.52 13.07
N LYS A 3 -15.54 12.67 13.74
CA LYS A 3 -14.35 13.47 14.04
C LYS A 3 -13.42 12.71 14.96
N GLY A 4 -12.13 12.80 14.69
CA GLY A 4 -11.11 12.18 15.52
C GLY A 4 -10.87 10.71 15.25
N LYS A 5 -11.53 10.13 14.25
CA LYS A 5 -11.23 8.77 13.84
C LYS A 5 -10.18 8.78 12.75
N TYR A 6 -9.06 8.14 13.07
CA TYR A 6 -7.95 7.98 12.14
C TYR A 6 -7.55 6.53 12.10
N VAL A 7 -6.99 6.12 10.97
CA VAL A 7 -6.51 4.77 10.77
C VAL A 7 -5.06 4.85 10.34
N ALA A 8 -4.23 3.98 10.91
CA ALA A 8 -2.82 3.87 10.53
C ALA A 8 -2.56 2.52 9.88
N TYR A 9 -1.74 2.54 8.84
CA TYR A 9 -1.30 1.34 8.14
C TYR A 9 0.19 1.17 8.37
N VAL A 10 0.59 0.03 8.90
CA VAL A 10 2.00 -0.26 9.20
C VAL A 10 2.41 -1.49 8.40
N SER A 11 3.37 -1.29 7.52
CA SER A 11 3.91 -2.38 6.71
C SER A 11 5.16 -2.96 7.36
N SER A 12 5.43 -4.23 7.07
CA SER A 12 6.62 -4.88 7.60
C SER A 12 7.06 -6.03 6.70
N TYR A 13 8.32 -6.42 6.86
CA TYR A 13 8.79 -7.68 6.29
C TYR A 13 8.12 -8.84 7.01
N THR A 14 7.85 -9.91 6.27
CA THR A 14 7.14 -11.07 6.82
C THR A 14 8.12 -12.13 7.30
N GLN A 15 8.88 -11.79 8.34
CA GLN A 15 9.79 -12.72 8.99
C GLN A 15 9.25 -13.09 10.36
N GLY A 16 9.35 -14.36 10.72
CA GLY A 16 8.82 -14.83 11.99
C GLY A 16 7.31 -14.70 12.04
N ASP A 17 6.80 -14.05 13.07
CA ASP A 17 5.37 -13.87 13.30
C ASP A 17 4.83 -12.59 12.69
N SER A 18 5.61 -11.86 11.90
CA SER A 18 5.17 -10.61 11.29
C SER A 18 4.15 -10.84 10.20
N HIS A 19 3.18 -9.93 10.13
CA HIS A 19 2.20 -9.88 9.05
C HIS A 19 2.50 -8.67 8.16
N GLY A 20 2.09 -8.72 6.90
CA GLY A 20 2.49 -7.71 5.93
C GLY A 20 2.02 -6.31 6.29
N ILE A 21 0.72 -6.11 6.41
CA ILE A 21 0.16 -4.79 6.75
C ILE A 21 -0.74 -4.95 7.95
N ARG A 22 -0.50 -4.14 8.97
CA ARG A 22 -1.38 -4.07 10.14
C ARG A 22 -2.17 -2.78 10.07
N ILE A 23 -3.43 -2.87 10.44
CA ILE A 23 -4.36 -1.75 10.42
C ILE A 23 -4.72 -1.41 11.86
N TYR A 24 -4.53 -0.14 12.23
CA TYR A 24 -4.79 0.33 13.59
C TYR A 24 -5.83 1.43 13.60
N ASP A 25 -6.73 1.38 14.57
CA ASP A 25 -7.50 2.56 14.95
C ASP A 25 -6.60 3.45 15.79
N VAL A 26 -6.58 4.74 15.48
CA VAL A 26 -5.73 5.70 16.17
C VAL A 26 -6.60 6.62 16.99
N ASP A 27 -6.36 6.65 18.30
CA ASP A 27 -6.98 7.59 19.22
C ASP A 27 -6.06 8.82 19.31
N MET A 28 -6.41 9.86 18.57
CA MET A 28 -5.59 11.07 18.52
C MET A 28 -5.59 11.83 19.83
N LYS A 29 -6.65 11.67 20.63
CA LYS A 29 -6.75 12.36 21.91
C LYS A 29 -5.79 11.80 22.94
N ASN A 30 -5.67 10.48 23.00
CA ASN A 30 -4.84 9.79 23.99
C ASN A 30 -3.55 9.24 23.41
N GLY A 31 -3.33 9.38 22.09
CA GLY A 31 -2.13 8.87 21.44
C GLY A 31 -2.02 7.36 21.45
N ARG A 32 -3.13 6.66 21.39
CA ARG A 32 -3.14 5.20 21.46
C ARG A 32 -3.47 4.58 20.11
N PHE A 33 -2.84 3.45 19.83
CA PHE A 33 -3.07 2.65 18.62
C PHE A 33 -3.68 1.33 19.05
N LYS A 34 -4.81 0.97 18.44
CA LYS A 34 -5.45 -0.32 18.69
C LYS A 34 -5.52 -1.07 17.36
N GLU A 35 -4.89 -2.25 17.31
CA GLU A 35 -4.94 -3.07 16.10
C GLU A 35 -6.37 -3.54 15.85
N LYS A 36 -6.87 -3.30 14.62
CA LYS A 36 -8.21 -3.72 14.25
C LYS A 36 -8.20 -4.83 13.21
N ASP A 37 -7.18 -4.89 12.36
CA ASP A 37 -7.12 -5.90 11.31
C ASP A 37 -5.69 -6.02 10.79
N LYS A 38 -5.45 -7.02 9.97
CA LYS A 38 -4.16 -7.23 9.31
C LYS A 38 -4.39 -7.84 7.94
N VAL A 39 -3.47 -7.55 7.01
CA VAL A 39 -3.51 -8.04 5.65
C VAL A 39 -2.28 -8.89 5.41
N GLU A 40 -2.50 -10.10 4.92
CA GLU A 40 -1.40 -11.00 4.58
C GLU A 40 -0.83 -10.61 3.21
N ILE A 41 0.39 -10.13 3.23
CA ILE A 41 1.14 -9.78 2.02
C ILE A 41 2.61 -10.01 2.33
N THR A 42 3.34 -10.63 1.41
CA THR A 42 4.75 -10.94 1.65
C THR A 42 5.61 -9.69 1.52
N ASN A 43 6.38 -9.42 2.57
CA ASN A 43 7.41 -8.38 2.59
C ASN A 43 6.93 -7.03 2.08
N SER A 44 5.88 -6.50 2.73
CA SER A 44 5.38 -5.16 2.48
C SER A 44 6.38 -4.15 3.06
N SER A 45 7.43 -3.88 2.30
CA SER A 45 8.52 -3.03 2.77
C SER A 45 8.20 -1.55 2.71
N TYR A 46 7.26 -1.16 1.88
CA TYR A 46 6.82 0.22 1.75
C TYR A 46 5.41 0.27 1.18
N LEU A 47 4.64 1.25 1.60
CA LEU A 47 3.30 1.46 1.07
C LEU A 47 3.02 2.95 0.90
N THR A 48 2.04 3.29 0.07
CA THR A 48 1.61 4.66 -0.13
C THR A 48 0.10 4.71 -0.32
N ILE A 49 -0.49 5.84 0.04
CA ILE A 49 -1.91 6.10 -0.17
C ILE A 49 -2.04 7.08 -1.32
N SER A 50 -2.99 6.82 -2.23
CA SER A 50 -3.25 7.74 -3.34
C SER A 50 -3.62 9.13 -2.82
N HIS A 51 -3.39 10.15 -3.63
CA HIS A 51 -3.67 11.53 -3.23
C HIS A 51 -5.16 11.77 -2.95
N ASN A 52 -6.04 11.03 -3.63
CA ASN A 52 -7.47 11.12 -3.38
C ASN A 52 -7.92 10.36 -2.13
N GLY A 53 -7.01 9.63 -1.47
CA GLY A 53 -7.32 8.92 -0.23
C GLY A 53 -8.11 7.64 -0.38
N LYS A 54 -8.36 7.19 -1.61
CA LYS A 54 -9.24 6.04 -1.86
C LYS A 54 -8.51 4.70 -1.97
N PHE A 55 -7.23 4.72 -2.29
CA PHE A 55 -6.48 3.50 -2.59
C PHE A 55 -5.16 3.47 -1.87
N LEU A 56 -4.71 2.26 -1.58
CA LEU A 56 -3.41 2.01 -0.98
C LEU A 56 -2.64 1.04 -1.87
N TYR A 57 -1.36 1.33 -2.08
CA TYR A 57 -0.46 0.51 -2.89
C TYR A 57 0.70 0.05 -2.04
N SER A 58 0.99 -1.24 -2.06
CA SER A 58 2.05 -1.81 -1.25
C SER A 58 3.02 -2.63 -2.09
N ILE A 59 4.29 -2.43 -1.83
CA ILE A 59 5.32 -3.30 -2.39
C ILE A 59 5.15 -4.70 -1.81
N THR A 60 5.41 -5.70 -2.63
CA THR A 60 5.50 -7.08 -2.22
C THR A 60 6.66 -7.73 -2.98
N ASP A 61 6.92 -9.01 -2.77
CA ASP A 61 8.14 -9.66 -3.27
C ASP A 61 8.40 -9.49 -4.76
N PHE A 62 7.38 -9.57 -5.59
CA PHE A 62 7.58 -9.56 -7.04
C PHE A 62 6.81 -8.46 -7.76
N GLY A 63 6.24 -7.52 -7.01
CA GLY A 63 5.46 -6.47 -7.63
C GLY A 63 4.81 -5.56 -6.63
N VAL A 64 3.60 -5.12 -6.97
CA VAL A 64 2.81 -4.20 -6.15
C VAL A 64 1.38 -4.70 -6.07
N GLU A 65 0.79 -4.65 -4.88
CA GLU A 65 -0.63 -4.93 -4.68
C GLU A 65 -1.39 -3.64 -4.47
N ALA A 66 -2.57 -3.57 -5.07
CA ALA A 66 -3.47 -2.42 -4.96
C ALA A 66 -4.67 -2.79 -4.09
N TYR A 67 -5.05 -1.88 -3.20
CA TYR A 67 -6.17 -2.08 -2.30
C TYR A 67 -7.11 -0.89 -2.33
N THR A 68 -8.42 -1.16 -2.21
CA THR A 68 -9.40 -0.13 -1.92
C THR A 68 -9.40 0.12 -0.41
N ILE A 69 -9.39 1.39 -0.02
CA ILE A 69 -9.56 1.76 1.38
C ILE A 69 -11.05 1.88 1.64
N MET A 70 -11.57 0.97 2.48
CA MET A 70 -12.99 0.93 2.81
C MET A 70 -13.35 2.07 3.78
N PRO A 71 -14.64 2.41 3.90
CA PRO A 71 -15.05 3.53 4.79
C PRO A 71 -14.60 3.38 6.23
N ASP A 72 -14.46 2.15 6.72
CA ASP A 72 -13.97 1.89 8.08
C ASP A 72 -12.45 1.81 8.17
N GLY A 73 -11.76 1.98 7.04
CA GLY A 73 -10.30 1.91 6.97
C GLY A 73 -9.74 0.54 6.62
N ASP A 74 -10.57 -0.49 6.56
CA ASP A 74 -10.10 -1.80 6.14
C ASP A 74 -9.68 -1.79 4.67
N LEU A 75 -8.85 -2.76 4.29
CA LEU A 75 -8.31 -2.84 2.94
C LEU A 75 -8.94 -4.02 2.21
N GLU A 76 -9.35 -3.77 0.97
CA GLU A 76 -9.87 -4.81 0.07
C GLU A 76 -8.97 -4.89 -1.14
N LEU A 77 -8.44 -6.08 -1.42
CA LEU A 77 -7.51 -6.29 -2.54
C LEU A 77 -8.20 -6.04 -3.88
N ILE A 78 -7.59 -5.21 -4.71
CA ILE A 78 -8.04 -4.98 -6.08
C ILE A 78 -7.30 -5.91 -7.03
N ASN A 79 -5.98 -5.73 -7.15
CA ASN A 79 -5.17 -6.59 -8.01
C ASN A 79 -3.71 -6.52 -7.62
N PHE A 80 -2.93 -7.40 -8.21
CA PHE A 80 -1.48 -7.46 -8.11
C PHE A 80 -0.90 -7.21 -9.49
N ALA A 81 0.14 -6.39 -9.56
CA ALA A 81 0.88 -6.16 -10.81
C ALA A 81 2.34 -6.51 -10.60
N PRO A 82 2.89 -7.44 -11.40
CA PRO A 82 4.31 -7.75 -11.31
C PRO A 82 5.15 -6.60 -11.87
N ILE A 83 6.36 -6.46 -11.37
CA ILE A 83 7.35 -5.57 -11.94
C ILE A 83 8.53 -6.42 -12.42
N ASN A 84 9.15 -5.99 -13.52
CA ASN A 84 10.31 -6.70 -14.06
C ASN A 84 11.55 -6.23 -13.33
N GLY A 85 12.12 -7.09 -12.51
CA GLY A 85 13.30 -6.76 -11.74
C GLY A 85 13.20 -7.22 -10.31
N MET A 86 14.07 -6.67 -9.48
CA MET A 86 14.08 -7.01 -8.07
C MET A 86 12.99 -6.23 -7.34
N ARG A 87 12.65 -6.71 -6.15
CA ARG A 87 11.65 -6.07 -5.29
C ARG A 87 11.92 -4.59 -5.16
N GLY A 88 10.87 -3.79 -5.31
CA GLY A 88 10.96 -2.37 -5.09
C GLY A 88 11.20 -2.02 -3.63
N CYS A 89 11.65 -0.80 -3.40
CA CYS A 89 11.86 -0.31 -2.02
C CYS A 89 11.13 1.00 -1.76
N TYR A 90 10.53 1.58 -2.77
CA TYR A 90 9.77 2.82 -2.63
C TYR A 90 8.64 2.84 -3.67
N VAL A 91 7.48 3.33 -3.26
CA VAL A 91 6.34 3.46 -4.16
C VAL A 91 5.63 4.78 -3.88
N SER A 92 5.19 5.46 -4.94
CA SER A 92 4.40 6.69 -4.81
C SER A 92 3.53 6.87 -6.05
N THR A 93 2.49 7.71 -5.92
CA THR A 93 1.64 8.09 -7.04
C THR A 93 1.94 9.51 -7.46
N ASP A 94 1.63 9.85 -8.73
CA ASP A 94 1.64 11.24 -9.14
C ASP A 94 0.44 11.97 -8.53
N TYR A 95 0.42 13.30 -8.63
CA TYR A 95 -0.62 14.10 -7.97
C TYR A 95 -2.03 13.82 -8.48
N THR A 96 -2.16 13.31 -9.71
CA THR A 96 -3.48 13.00 -10.28
C THR A 96 -3.88 11.54 -10.10
N ASP A 97 -3.03 10.74 -9.45
CA ASP A 97 -3.25 9.30 -9.22
C ASP A 97 -3.46 8.50 -10.50
N GLN A 98 -2.80 8.91 -11.59
CA GLN A 98 -2.85 8.20 -12.87
C GLN A 98 -1.67 7.27 -13.07
N TYR A 99 -0.59 7.48 -12.33
CA TYR A 99 0.62 6.68 -12.45
C TYR A 99 1.16 6.31 -11.09
N LEU A 100 1.76 5.12 -11.03
CA LEU A 100 2.44 4.61 -9.85
C LEU A 100 3.91 4.46 -10.19
N PHE A 101 4.76 5.02 -9.33
CA PHE A 101 6.22 4.95 -9.50
C PHE A 101 6.79 3.99 -8.48
N VAL A 102 7.60 3.03 -8.94
CA VAL A 102 8.26 2.06 -8.08
C VAL A 102 9.76 2.16 -8.29
N ALA A 103 10.48 2.49 -7.25
CA ALA A 103 11.94 2.58 -7.31
C ALA A 103 12.56 1.34 -6.68
N GLY A 104 13.54 0.75 -7.37
CA GLY A 104 14.26 -0.40 -6.88
C GLY A 104 15.66 -0.03 -6.44
N TYR A 105 16.00 -0.36 -5.20
CA TYR A 105 17.32 -0.06 -4.66
C TYR A 105 18.38 -0.99 -5.24
N HIS A 106 18.05 -2.28 -5.37
CA HIS A 106 19.04 -3.29 -5.73
C HIS A 106 19.46 -3.26 -7.19
N ASP A 107 18.54 -2.93 -8.08
CA ASP A 107 18.81 -2.90 -9.53
C ASP A 107 18.82 -1.49 -10.10
N GLY A 108 18.55 -0.48 -9.28
CA GLY A 108 18.54 0.91 -9.72
C GLY A 108 17.45 1.25 -10.72
N LYS A 109 16.40 0.45 -10.82
CA LYS A 109 15.35 0.66 -11.79
C LYS A 109 14.23 1.52 -11.24
N LEU A 110 13.66 2.33 -12.13
CA LEU A 110 12.40 3.02 -11.87
C LEU A 110 11.35 2.43 -12.80
N THR A 111 10.28 1.91 -12.21
CA THR A 111 9.17 1.33 -12.95
C THR A 111 7.97 2.26 -12.83
N VAL A 112 7.33 2.55 -13.97
CA VAL A 112 6.14 3.39 -14.00
C VAL A 112 4.97 2.53 -14.48
N LEU A 113 3.92 2.48 -13.65
CA LEU A 113 2.72 1.70 -13.93
C LEU A 113 1.55 2.66 -14.07
N ARG A 114 0.62 2.34 -14.97
CA ARG A 114 -0.58 3.13 -15.13
C ARG A 114 -1.65 2.68 -14.14
N LEU A 115 -2.35 3.64 -13.56
CA LEU A 115 -3.46 3.38 -12.66
C LEU A 115 -4.78 3.67 -13.35
N LYS A 116 -5.77 2.85 -13.09
CA LYS A 116 -7.14 3.06 -13.57
C LYS A 116 -7.96 3.80 -12.52
N GLU A 117 -9.11 4.29 -12.92
CA GLU A 117 -9.98 5.05 -12.02
C GLU A 117 -10.44 4.24 -10.82
N ASP A 118 -10.59 2.92 -10.97
CA ASP A 118 -10.98 2.04 -9.87
C ASP A 118 -9.82 1.70 -8.94
N GLY A 119 -8.64 2.27 -9.17
CA GLY A 119 -7.46 2.03 -8.37
C GLY A 119 -6.61 0.87 -8.81
N SER A 120 -7.06 0.07 -9.76
CA SER A 120 -6.30 -1.08 -10.22
C SER A 120 -5.07 -0.64 -11.01
N ILE A 121 -4.05 -1.51 -11.00
CA ILE A 121 -2.78 -1.26 -11.69
C ILE A 121 -2.81 -1.99 -13.01
N GLU A 122 -2.49 -1.28 -14.11
CA GLU A 122 -2.29 -1.92 -15.40
C GLU A 122 -0.92 -2.58 -15.44
N GLU A 123 -0.88 -3.80 -15.97
CA GLU A 123 0.40 -4.49 -16.12
C GLU A 123 1.26 -3.81 -17.17
N ILE A 124 2.57 -3.95 -17.03
CA ILE A 124 3.54 -3.49 -18.02
C ILE A 124 3.39 -4.37 -19.26
N THR A 125 3.24 -3.74 -20.39
CA THR A 125 3.18 -4.46 -21.67
C THR A 125 4.51 -4.43 -22.39
#